data_36431d1327e93049f24a250230c8a70e
#
_entry.id   36431d1327e93049f24a250230c8a70e
#
_cell.length_a   1.000
_cell.length_b   1.000
_cell.length_c   1.000
_cell.angle_alpha   90.00
_cell.angle_beta   90.00
_cell.angle_gamma   90.00
#
_symmetry.space_group_name_H-M   'P 1'
#
loop_
_entity.id
_entity.type
_entity.pdbx_description
1 polymer ?
#
loop_
_entity_poly.entity_id
_entity_poly.type
_entity_poly.pdbx_seq_one_letter_code
_entity_poly.pdbx_strand_id
1 'polypeptide(L)'
;QLLSRDGLWTNAPNDYGPQWPKIREQVRARDGFRCQMCGRAEMGRQHDVHHKIPFRMFRDGAGKIQREQANRFDNLVTLCPACHRKAETNVRVRSGLAGLGYALANLAPLFLMCDSSDLGLHIEPVENAVFGQPSVALYDQIPAGIGFSPKLFEMHAELLQRALELVSGCPCEEGCPSCVGPAGENGMGGKMETLAILKELNSL
;
A
#
# COMPACT_ATOMS: atom_id res chain seq x y z
N GLN A 1 12.83 6.16 5.91
CA GLN A 1 13.47 5.15 6.78
C GLN A 1 12.46 4.33 7.58
N LEU A 2 11.36 4.91 8.09
CA LEU A 2 10.34 4.18 8.87
C LEU A 2 9.68 3.03 8.08
N LEU A 3 9.36 3.27 6.82
CA LEU A 3 8.64 2.32 5.97
C LEU A 3 9.51 1.16 5.44
N SER A 4 10.82 1.21 5.63
CA SER A 4 11.77 0.16 5.25
C SER A 4 12.27 -0.68 6.43
N ARG A 5 11.76 -0.45 7.65
CA ARG A 5 12.14 -1.21 8.83
C ARG A 5 11.77 -2.69 8.71
N ASP A 6 12.73 -3.56 8.99
CA ASP A 6 12.46 -5.00 9.09
C ASP A 6 11.48 -5.24 10.25
N GLY A 7 10.42 -6.00 9.98
CA GLY A 7 9.39 -6.33 10.96
C GLY A 7 8.18 -5.39 11.02
N LEU A 8 8.17 -4.26 10.29
CA LEU A 8 6.98 -3.42 10.17
C LEU A 8 5.80 -4.19 9.55
N TRP A 9 6.11 -5.12 8.65
CA TRP A 9 5.13 -5.90 7.90
C TRP A 9 5.15 -7.37 8.31
N THR A 10 4.03 -7.90 8.75
CA THR A 10 3.84 -9.33 9.00
C THR A 10 3.04 -9.97 7.87
N ASN A 11 3.50 -11.11 7.37
CA ASN A 11 2.81 -11.88 6.33
C ASN A 11 2.14 -13.11 6.94
N ALA A 12 0.82 -13.19 6.84
CA ALA A 12 0.14 -14.49 6.92
C ALA A 12 0.42 -15.28 5.62
N PRO A 13 0.74 -16.56 5.68
CA PRO A 13 0.93 -17.38 4.48
C PRO A 13 -0.37 -17.45 3.68
N ASN A 14 -0.29 -17.16 2.37
CA ASN A 14 -1.42 -17.31 1.47
C ASN A 14 -1.57 -18.76 1.03
N ASP A 15 -2.82 -19.23 0.96
CA ASP A 15 -3.15 -20.50 0.31
C ASP A 15 -3.34 -20.28 -1.21
N TYR A 16 -2.27 -20.43 -1.96
CA TYR A 16 -2.27 -20.28 -3.43
C TYR A 16 -2.93 -21.45 -4.16
N GLY A 17 -3.35 -22.51 -3.46
CA GLY A 17 -3.99 -23.70 -4.00
C GLY A 17 -3.03 -24.80 -4.46
N PRO A 18 -3.56 -26.02 -4.73
CA PRO A 18 -2.76 -27.23 -4.99
C PRO A 18 -1.95 -27.16 -6.28
N GLN A 19 -2.35 -26.35 -7.25
CA GLN A 19 -1.64 -26.19 -8.52
C GLN A 19 -0.46 -25.21 -8.46
N TRP A 20 -0.29 -24.50 -7.35
CA TRP A 20 0.72 -23.47 -7.19
C TRP A 20 2.16 -23.93 -7.48
N PRO A 21 2.63 -25.12 -7.05
CA PRO A 21 3.97 -25.59 -7.38
C PRO A 21 4.20 -25.69 -8.89
N LYS A 22 3.21 -26.19 -9.64
CA LYS A 22 3.27 -26.31 -11.10
C LYS A 22 3.25 -24.94 -11.79
N ILE A 23 2.39 -24.04 -11.34
CA ILE A 23 2.30 -22.66 -11.85
C ILE A 23 3.62 -21.93 -11.64
N ARG A 24 4.22 -22.02 -10.44
CA ARG A 24 5.54 -21.43 -10.15
C ARG A 24 6.62 -21.92 -11.12
N GLU A 25 6.66 -23.22 -11.37
CA GLU A 25 7.64 -23.80 -12.30
C GLU A 25 7.45 -23.26 -13.72
N GLN A 26 6.22 -23.21 -14.20
CA GLN A 26 5.90 -22.69 -15.53
C GLN A 26 6.23 -21.21 -15.70
N VAL A 27 5.95 -20.40 -14.68
CA VAL A 27 6.29 -18.97 -14.69
C VAL A 27 7.80 -18.77 -14.71
N ARG A 28 8.55 -19.51 -13.87
CA ARG A 28 10.00 -19.44 -13.85
C ARG A 28 10.62 -19.89 -15.19
N ALA A 29 10.08 -20.95 -15.79
CA ALA A 29 10.51 -21.41 -17.12
C ALA A 29 10.21 -20.35 -18.21
N ARG A 30 9.00 -19.76 -18.21
CA ARG A 30 8.64 -18.64 -19.12
C ARG A 30 9.65 -17.49 -19.00
N ASP A 31 10.06 -17.15 -17.78
CA ASP A 31 10.97 -16.04 -17.48
C ASP A 31 12.46 -16.44 -17.61
N GLY A 32 12.76 -17.63 -18.18
CA GLY A 32 14.10 -18.14 -18.42
C GLY A 32 14.91 -18.38 -17.14
N PHE A 33 14.26 -18.67 -16.03
CA PHE A 33 14.85 -18.83 -14.70
C PHE A 33 15.70 -17.61 -14.28
N ARG A 34 15.24 -16.40 -14.68
CA ARG A 34 15.90 -15.14 -14.39
C ARG A 34 14.95 -14.17 -13.70
N CYS A 35 15.50 -13.39 -12.79
CA CYS A 35 14.80 -12.27 -12.18
C CYS A 35 14.44 -11.22 -13.24
N GLN A 36 13.17 -10.93 -13.42
CA GLN A 36 12.69 -9.99 -14.42
C GLN A 36 12.96 -8.51 -14.04
N MET A 37 13.39 -8.25 -12.81
CA MET A 37 13.75 -6.90 -12.37
C MET A 37 15.25 -6.60 -12.53
N CYS A 38 16.14 -7.54 -12.17
CA CYS A 38 17.59 -7.29 -12.19
C CYS A 38 18.37 -8.24 -13.12
N GLY A 39 17.72 -9.15 -13.84
CA GLY A 39 18.33 -10.09 -14.79
C GLY A 39 19.11 -11.25 -14.17
N ARG A 40 19.27 -11.30 -12.83
CA ARG A 40 20.04 -12.36 -12.15
C ARG A 40 19.45 -13.74 -12.45
N ALA A 41 20.29 -14.68 -12.87
CA ALA A 41 19.90 -16.07 -13.05
C ALA A 41 19.76 -16.79 -11.69
N GLU A 42 18.98 -17.86 -11.65
CA GLU A 42 18.94 -18.76 -10.50
C GLU A 42 20.30 -19.46 -10.31
N MET A 43 20.82 -19.40 -9.09
CA MET A 43 22.06 -20.06 -8.71
C MET A 43 21.87 -20.67 -7.31
N GLY A 44 21.68 -21.99 -7.28
CA GLY A 44 21.52 -22.76 -6.02
C GLY A 44 20.16 -22.61 -5.33
N ARG A 45 19.56 -21.41 -5.32
CA ARG A 45 18.20 -21.15 -4.79
C ARG A 45 17.27 -20.74 -5.92
N GLN A 46 16.09 -21.33 -5.94
CA GLN A 46 15.03 -20.95 -6.85
C GLN A 46 14.56 -19.51 -6.58
N HIS A 47 14.23 -18.77 -7.64
CA HIS A 47 13.60 -17.46 -7.53
C HIS A 47 12.16 -17.59 -7.06
N ASP A 48 11.67 -16.51 -6.45
CA ASP A 48 10.28 -16.40 -6.01
C ASP A 48 9.40 -15.98 -7.18
N VAL A 49 8.12 -16.39 -7.17
CA VAL A 49 7.12 -15.90 -8.11
C VAL A 49 6.23 -14.91 -7.37
N HIS A 50 6.23 -13.69 -7.86
CA HIS A 50 5.53 -12.54 -7.28
C HIS A 50 4.24 -12.26 -8.05
N HIS A 51 3.17 -11.95 -7.30
CA HIS A 51 1.91 -11.46 -7.84
C HIS A 51 2.00 -9.94 -8.04
N LYS A 52 1.92 -9.45 -9.29
CA LYS A 52 1.92 -8.01 -9.61
C LYS A 52 0.75 -7.28 -8.95
N ILE A 53 -0.44 -7.86 -9.05
CA ILE A 53 -1.61 -7.49 -8.26
C ILE A 53 -1.66 -8.46 -7.08
N PRO A 54 -1.66 -7.99 -5.83
CA PRO A 54 -1.64 -8.85 -4.65
C PRO A 54 -2.75 -9.90 -4.65
N PHE A 55 -2.42 -11.12 -4.25
CA PHE A 55 -3.32 -12.27 -4.21
C PHE A 55 -4.65 -11.97 -3.48
N ARG A 56 -4.58 -11.22 -2.38
CA ARG A 56 -5.74 -10.80 -1.57
C ARG A 56 -6.77 -9.94 -2.33
N MET A 57 -6.37 -9.30 -3.43
CA MET A 57 -7.26 -8.45 -4.24
C MET A 57 -8.24 -9.23 -5.11
N PHE A 58 -8.00 -10.52 -5.29
CA PHE A 58 -8.87 -11.38 -6.08
C PHE A 58 -9.93 -12.05 -5.22
N ARG A 59 -10.78 -11.23 -4.56
CA ARG A 59 -11.94 -11.72 -3.80
C ARG A 59 -13.22 -11.45 -4.58
N ASP A 60 -14.16 -12.39 -4.50
CA ASP A 60 -15.53 -12.18 -4.99
C ASP A 60 -16.37 -11.38 -3.96
N GLY A 61 -17.61 -11.07 -4.33
CA GLY A 61 -18.53 -10.34 -3.47
C GLY A 61 -18.87 -11.04 -2.14
N ALA A 62 -18.55 -12.33 -2.00
CA ALA A 62 -18.68 -13.13 -0.78
C ALA A 62 -17.36 -13.21 0.02
N GLY A 63 -16.30 -12.51 -0.42
CA GLY A 63 -14.98 -12.50 0.23
C GLY A 63 -14.11 -13.72 -0.08
N LYS A 64 -14.56 -14.65 -0.95
CA LYS A 64 -13.80 -15.84 -1.32
C LYS A 64 -12.73 -15.51 -2.36
N ILE A 65 -11.51 -15.98 -2.13
CA ILE A 65 -10.39 -15.74 -3.06
C ILE A 65 -10.56 -16.53 -4.36
N GLN A 66 -10.49 -15.83 -5.48
CA GLN A 66 -10.52 -16.39 -6.83
C GLN A 66 -9.10 -16.74 -7.28
N ARG A 67 -8.62 -17.91 -6.83
CA ARG A 67 -7.24 -18.38 -7.06
C ARG A 67 -6.85 -18.44 -8.54
N GLU A 68 -7.78 -18.84 -9.40
CA GLU A 68 -7.53 -18.96 -10.85
C GLU A 68 -7.22 -17.60 -11.47
N GLN A 69 -7.95 -16.57 -11.07
CA GLN A 69 -7.71 -15.20 -11.56
C GLN A 69 -6.41 -14.63 -10.97
N ALA A 70 -6.17 -14.83 -9.68
CA ALA A 70 -4.96 -14.36 -9.02
C ALA A 70 -3.70 -14.99 -9.62
N ASN A 71 -3.76 -16.30 -9.93
CA ASN A 71 -2.62 -17.08 -10.43
C ASN A 71 -2.49 -17.06 -11.97
N ARG A 72 -3.15 -16.15 -12.67
CA ARG A 72 -2.95 -15.99 -14.12
C ARG A 72 -1.52 -15.59 -14.43
N PHE A 73 -0.96 -16.10 -15.51
CA PHE A 73 0.43 -15.87 -15.90
C PHE A 73 0.78 -14.40 -16.13
N ASP A 74 -0.16 -13.60 -16.61
CA ASP A 74 0.01 -12.15 -16.80
C ASP A 74 0.15 -11.40 -15.47
N ASN A 75 -0.42 -11.94 -14.38
CA ASN A 75 -0.28 -11.39 -13.03
C ASN A 75 0.98 -11.87 -12.29
N LEU A 76 1.74 -12.81 -12.84
CA LEU A 76 2.87 -13.44 -12.18
C LEU A 76 4.20 -13.03 -12.82
N VAL A 77 5.24 -12.88 -12.00
CA VAL A 77 6.59 -12.53 -12.45
C VAL A 77 7.64 -13.18 -11.56
N THR A 78 8.73 -13.64 -12.17
CA THR A 78 9.86 -14.24 -11.45
C THR A 78 10.80 -13.16 -10.92
N LEU A 79 11.05 -13.16 -9.62
CA LEU A 79 11.94 -12.23 -8.94
C LEU A 79 12.94 -12.97 -8.05
N CYS A 80 14.18 -12.51 -8.00
CA CYS A 80 15.12 -13.00 -6.99
C CYS A 80 14.65 -12.53 -5.58
N PRO A 81 15.09 -13.20 -4.50
CA PRO A 81 14.60 -12.87 -3.15
C PRO A 81 14.76 -11.40 -2.73
N ALA A 82 15.85 -10.75 -3.18
CA ALA A 82 16.06 -9.33 -2.90
C ALA A 82 15.06 -8.43 -3.63
N CYS A 83 14.85 -8.68 -4.94
CA CYS A 83 13.89 -7.94 -5.74
C CYS A 83 12.44 -8.23 -5.31
N HIS A 84 12.16 -9.45 -4.89
CA HIS A 84 10.84 -9.83 -4.36
C HIS A 84 10.50 -9.04 -3.10
N ARG A 85 11.41 -8.99 -2.11
CA ARG A 85 11.22 -8.16 -0.91
C ARG A 85 11.01 -6.69 -1.25
N LYS A 86 11.81 -6.13 -2.18
CA LYS A 86 11.64 -4.74 -2.61
C LYS A 86 10.28 -4.50 -3.26
N ALA A 87 9.81 -5.41 -4.12
CA ALA A 87 8.50 -5.32 -4.75
C ALA A 87 7.37 -5.38 -3.72
N GLU A 88 7.43 -6.31 -2.76
CA GLU A 88 6.44 -6.40 -1.68
C GLU A 88 6.41 -5.14 -0.81
N THR A 89 7.57 -4.63 -0.42
CA THR A 89 7.66 -3.40 0.37
C THR A 89 7.04 -2.22 -0.39
N ASN A 90 7.36 -2.06 -1.67
CA ASN A 90 6.80 -0.97 -2.49
C ASN A 90 5.28 -1.03 -2.61
N VAL A 91 4.71 -2.23 -2.80
CA VAL A 91 3.25 -2.41 -2.85
C VAL A 91 2.62 -2.02 -1.51
N ARG A 92 3.20 -2.42 -0.39
CA ARG A 92 2.69 -2.12 0.94
C ARG A 92 2.80 -0.64 1.29
N VAL A 93 3.95 -0.03 0.98
CA VAL A 93 4.14 1.42 1.15
C VAL A 93 3.08 2.19 0.37
N ARG A 94 2.88 1.84 -0.91
CA ARG A 94 1.86 2.47 -1.74
C ARG A 94 0.45 2.31 -1.13
N SER A 95 0.08 1.09 -0.74
CA SER A 95 -1.23 0.83 -0.12
C SER A 95 -1.42 1.60 1.19
N GLY A 96 -0.41 1.60 2.05
CA GLY A 96 -0.48 2.28 3.34
C GLY A 96 -0.56 3.79 3.21
N LEU A 97 0.22 4.38 2.30
CA LEU A 97 0.19 5.82 2.04
C LEU A 97 -1.13 6.25 1.37
N ALA A 98 -1.67 5.43 0.48
CA ALA A 98 -2.96 5.70 -0.14
C ALA A 98 -4.08 5.71 0.90
N GLY A 99 -4.13 4.72 1.80
CA GLY A 99 -5.10 4.69 2.88
C GLY A 99 -4.89 5.81 3.91
N LEU A 100 -3.65 6.15 4.25
CA LEU A 100 -3.33 7.30 5.09
C LEU A 100 -3.82 8.60 4.45
N GLY A 101 -3.46 8.84 3.18
CA GLY A 101 -3.89 10.03 2.45
C GLY A 101 -5.41 10.14 2.38
N TYR A 102 -6.10 9.03 2.11
CA TYR A 102 -7.55 9.00 2.09
C TYR A 102 -8.16 9.37 3.45
N ALA A 103 -7.69 8.77 4.55
CA ALA A 103 -8.17 9.09 5.89
C ALA A 103 -7.93 10.56 6.25
N LEU A 104 -6.74 11.08 5.98
CA LEU A 104 -6.39 12.47 6.25
C LEU A 104 -7.20 13.45 5.40
N ALA A 105 -7.40 13.17 4.11
CA ALA A 105 -8.19 14.03 3.21
C ALA A 105 -9.67 14.11 3.62
N ASN A 106 -10.21 13.06 4.25
CA ASN A 106 -11.58 13.09 4.76
C ASN A 106 -11.70 13.73 6.15
N LEU A 107 -10.65 13.67 6.97
CA LEU A 107 -10.66 14.26 8.30
C LEU A 107 -10.27 15.74 8.28
N ALA A 108 -9.28 16.15 7.49
CA ALA A 108 -8.75 17.51 7.48
C ALA A 108 -9.83 18.60 7.27
N PRO A 109 -10.80 18.45 6.33
CA PRO A 109 -11.88 19.43 6.19
C PRO A 109 -12.72 19.62 7.45
N LEU A 110 -12.93 18.56 8.25
CA LEU A 110 -13.69 18.64 9.49
C LEU A 110 -12.95 19.46 10.57
N PHE A 111 -11.63 19.35 10.61
CA PHE A 111 -10.78 20.13 11.52
C PHE A 111 -10.70 21.60 11.15
N LEU A 112 -10.69 21.89 9.84
CA LEU A 112 -10.55 23.24 9.31
C LEU A 112 -11.89 23.94 9.10
N MET A 113 -13.02 23.20 9.20
CA MET A 113 -14.36 23.68 8.85
C MET A 113 -14.41 24.25 7.42
N CYS A 114 -13.78 23.57 6.47
CA CYS A 114 -13.71 23.97 5.07
C CYS A 114 -14.34 22.91 4.14
N ASP A 115 -14.50 23.24 2.88
CA ASP A 115 -14.92 22.27 1.87
C ASP A 115 -13.77 21.32 1.51
N SER A 116 -14.09 20.07 1.19
CA SER A 116 -13.09 19.09 0.74
C SER A 116 -12.37 19.50 -0.55
N SER A 117 -13.01 20.34 -1.38
CA SER A 117 -12.43 20.90 -2.59
C SER A 117 -11.39 22.02 -2.33
N ASP A 118 -11.31 22.54 -1.12
CA ASP A 118 -10.32 23.56 -0.76
C ASP A 118 -8.93 22.95 -0.51
N LEU A 119 -8.89 21.63 -0.29
CA LEU A 119 -7.67 20.88 0.01
C LEU A 119 -7.30 19.92 -1.11
N GLY A 120 -6.03 19.91 -1.48
CA GLY A 120 -5.43 18.94 -2.37
C GLY A 120 -4.70 17.86 -1.60
N LEU A 121 -4.66 16.67 -2.18
CA LEU A 121 -3.90 15.52 -1.70
C LEU A 121 -2.92 15.08 -2.77
N HIS A 122 -1.66 14.92 -2.38
CA HIS A 122 -0.65 14.27 -3.21
C HIS A 122 -0.04 13.10 -2.45
N ILE A 123 0.09 11.97 -3.12
CA ILE A 123 0.70 10.76 -2.56
C ILE A 123 1.88 10.37 -3.45
N GLU A 124 3.07 10.38 -2.87
CA GLU A 124 4.29 9.93 -3.53
C GLU A 124 4.76 8.62 -2.88
N PRO A 125 4.52 7.48 -3.51
CA PRO A 125 4.86 6.18 -2.92
C PRO A 125 6.31 5.77 -3.13
N VAL A 126 7.06 6.52 -3.94
CA VAL A 126 8.44 6.21 -4.30
C VAL A 126 9.35 7.38 -3.97
N GLU A 127 10.56 7.08 -3.56
CA GLU A 127 11.60 8.10 -3.38
C GLU A 127 11.87 8.85 -4.69
N ASN A 128 11.80 10.17 -4.65
CA ASN A 128 12.04 11.04 -5.80
C ASN A 128 12.80 12.31 -5.42
N ALA A 129 13.17 13.12 -6.43
CA ALA A 129 13.98 14.33 -6.24
C ALA A 129 13.25 15.45 -5.47
N VAL A 130 11.91 15.43 -5.42
CA VAL A 130 11.11 16.50 -4.78
C VAL A 130 10.90 16.19 -3.31
N PHE A 131 10.43 14.98 -2.99
CA PHE A 131 10.08 14.60 -1.62
C PHE A 131 11.19 13.81 -0.90
N GLY A 132 12.18 13.32 -1.61
CA GLY A 132 13.28 12.53 -1.05
C GLY A 132 12.88 11.15 -0.56
N GLN A 133 11.67 10.97 -0.08
CA GLN A 133 11.15 9.71 0.48
C GLN A 133 9.65 9.57 0.22
N PRO A 134 9.07 8.35 0.35
CA PRO A 134 7.63 8.15 0.24
C PRO A 134 6.87 9.08 1.19
N SER A 135 5.87 9.79 0.68
CA SER A 135 5.21 10.88 1.40
C SER A 135 3.73 11.06 1.04
N VAL A 136 3.02 11.69 1.95
CA VAL A 136 1.67 12.21 1.75
C VAL A 136 1.72 13.71 2.01
N ALA A 137 1.23 14.52 1.08
CA ALA A 137 1.14 15.95 1.23
C ALA A 137 -0.32 16.41 1.11
N LEU A 138 -0.77 17.18 2.09
CA LEU A 138 -2.01 17.95 2.04
C LEU A 138 -1.64 19.41 1.78
N TYR A 139 -2.35 20.07 0.89
CA TYR A 139 -2.05 21.43 0.49
C TYR A 139 -3.30 22.23 0.13
N ASP A 140 -3.21 23.55 0.23
CA ASP A 140 -4.27 24.46 -0.20
C ASP A 140 -4.44 24.38 -1.73
N GLN A 141 -5.65 24.13 -2.21
CA GLN A 141 -5.94 24.15 -3.65
C GLN A 141 -6.10 25.58 -4.20
N ILE A 142 -6.34 26.56 -3.34
CA ILE A 142 -6.49 27.96 -3.72
C ILE A 142 -5.12 28.58 -3.99
N PRO A 143 -4.90 29.20 -5.17
CA PRO A 143 -3.64 29.91 -5.45
C PRO A 143 -3.31 30.93 -4.37
N ALA A 144 -2.05 30.99 -3.96
CA ALA A 144 -1.52 31.79 -2.84
C ALA A 144 -1.89 31.26 -1.44
N GLY A 145 -2.72 30.23 -1.33
CA GLY A 145 -3.17 29.63 -0.07
C GLY A 145 -4.11 30.54 0.72
N ILE A 146 -4.89 29.94 1.60
CA ILE A 146 -5.76 30.66 2.55
C ILE A 146 -5.41 30.32 4.00
N GLY A 147 -4.26 29.68 4.21
CA GLY A 147 -3.74 29.37 5.53
C GLY A 147 -4.13 28.02 6.10
N PHE A 148 -4.70 27.12 5.30
CA PHE A 148 -5.06 25.77 5.74
C PHE A 148 -3.83 24.89 5.98
N SER A 149 -2.84 24.93 5.08
CA SER A 149 -1.63 24.12 5.23
C SER A 149 -0.84 24.44 6.51
N PRO A 150 -0.57 25.70 6.87
CA PRO A 150 0.00 26.04 8.18
C PRO A 150 -0.84 25.53 9.35
N LYS A 151 -2.15 25.67 9.27
CA LYS A 151 -3.07 25.22 10.33
C LYS A 151 -3.05 23.69 10.48
N LEU A 152 -3.06 22.96 9.38
CA LEU A 152 -2.92 21.49 9.40
C LEU A 152 -1.59 21.06 10.01
N PHE A 153 -0.51 21.80 9.74
CA PHE A 153 0.80 21.54 10.34
C PHE A 153 0.77 21.73 11.86
N GLU A 154 0.12 22.78 12.38
CA GLU A 154 -0.03 23.00 13.83
C GLU A 154 -0.78 21.86 14.53
N MET A 155 -1.79 21.27 13.87
CA MET A 155 -2.65 20.24 14.45
C MET A 155 -2.36 18.83 13.92
N HIS A 156 -1.22 18.61 13.27
CA HIS A 156 -0.90 17.34 12.62
C HIS A 156 -0.94 16.14 13.57
N ALA A 157 -0.48 16.30 14.81
CA ALA A 157 -0.47 15.21 15.79
C ALA A 157 -1.89 14.76 16.15
N GLU A 158 -2.81 15.70 16.38
CA GLU A 158 -4.22 15.38 16.64
C GLU A 158 -4.87 14.74 15.42
N LEU A 159 -4.61 15.26 14.22
CA LEU A 159 -5.13 14.70 12.97
C LEU A 159 -4.68 13.25 12.74
N LEU A 160 -3.40 12.95 13.00
CA LEU A 160 -2.86 11.59 12.92
C LEU A 160 -3.48 10.67 13.96
N GLN A 161 -3.67 11.14 15.19
CA GLN A 161 -4.33 10.38 16.23
C GLN A 161 -5.78 10.03 15.85
N ARG A 162 -6.55 10.99 15.35
CA ARG A 162 -7.91 10.76 14.86
C ARG A 162 -7.98 9.81 13.67
N ALA A 163 -7.00 9.91 12.76
CA ALA A 163 -6.89 8.95 11.67
C ALA A 163 -6.63 7.53 12.19
N LEU A 164 -5.78 7.37 13.19
CA LEU A 164 -5.54 6.07 13.84
C LEU A 164 -6.81 5.53 14.49
N GLU A 165 -7.55 6.36 15.23
CA GLU A 165 -8.83 5.99 15.86
C GLU A 165 -9.87 5.57 14.82
N LEU A 166 -10.03 6.35 13.74
CA LEU A 166 -10.95 6.06 12.65
C LEU A 166 -10.65 4.70 12.00
N VAL A 167 -9.39 4.48 11.63
CA VAL A 167 -8.99 3.26 10.90
C VAL A 167 -9.01 2.04 11.82
N SER A 168 -8.57 2.17 13.07
CA SER A 168 -8.58 1.06 14.04
C SER A 168 -9.99 0.69 14.51
N GLY A 169 -10.87 1.67 14.71
CA GLY A 169 -12.25 1.47 15.15
C GLY A 169 -13.20 0.97 14.06
N CYS A 170 -12.80 1.03 12.78
CA CYS A 170 -13.64 0.54 11.70
C CYS A 170 -13.78 -0.99 11.76
N PRO A 171 -14.99 -1.59 11.68
CA PRO A 171 -15.18 -3.04 11.79
C PRO A 171 -14.74 -3.84 10.57
N CYS A 172 -14.40 -3.19 9.45
CA CYS A 172 -13.94 -3.89 8.26
C CYS A 172 -12.57 -4.57 8.49
N GLU A 173 -12.29 -5.68 7.81
CA GLU A 173 -11.03 -6.42 7.95
C GLU A 173 -9.90 -5.83 7.08
N GLU A 174 -10.18 -5.50 5.83
CA GLU A 174 -9.16 -5.15 4.84
C GLU A 174 -9.13 -3.68 4.43
N GLY A 175 -10.14 -2.93 4.82
CA GLY A 175 -10.36 -1.54 4.43
C GLY A 175 -11.68 -1.35 3.70
N CYS A 176 -12.27 -0.17 3.83
CA CYS A 176 -13.53 0.19 3.20
C CYS A 176 -13.57 1.71 2.93
N PRO A 177 -14.55 2.18 2.12
CA PRO A 177 -14.70 3.62 1.83
C PRO A 177 -14.84 4.52 3.06
N SER A 178 -15.24 3.97 4.22
CA SER A 178 -15.38 4.75 5.45
C SER A 178 -14.07 4.94 6.22
N CYS A 179 -12.98 4.25 5.88
CA CYS A 179 -11.72 4.34 6.62
C CYS A 179 -10.48 4.61 5.74
N VAL A 180 -10.15 3.72 4.80
CA VAL A 180 -8.94 3.82 3.98
C VAL A 180 -9.23 3.96 2.48
N GLY A 181 -10.48 4.14 2.12
CA GLY A 181 -10.91 4.24 0.73
C GLY A 181 -11.28 2.90 0.09
N PRO A 182 -11.87 2.95 -1.11
CA PRO A 182 -12.25 1.76 -1.85
C PRO A 182 -11.02 0.97 -2.29
N ALA A 183 -11.10 -0.35 -2.23
CA ALA A 183 -10.07 -1.22 -2.74
C ALA A 183 -9.91 -1.03 -4.26
N GLY A 184 -8.69 -0.78 -4.72
CA GLY A 184 -8.35 -0.70 -6.15
C GLY A 184 -8.17 0.69 -6.74
N GLU A 185 -8.76 1.75 -6.19
CA GLU A 185 -8.59 3.12 -6.73
C GLU A 185 -7.35 3.84 -6.18
N ASN A 186 -7.12 3.77 -4.87
CA ASN A 186 -6.04 4.51 -4.22
C ASN A 186 -4.94 3.63 -3.61
N GLY A 187 -5.05 2.36 -3.73
CA GLY A 187 -4.14 1.40 -3.10
C GLY A 187 -4.92 0.14 -2.75
N MET A 188 -4.27 -0.91 -2.62
CA MET A 188 -4.81 -2.25 -2.65
C MET A 188 -5.29 -2.72 -1.28
N GLY A 189 -6.40 -2.20 -0.75
CA GLY A 189 -6.98 -2.69 0.50
C GLY A 189 -6.01 -2.53 1.68
N GLY A 190 -5.53 -1.33 1.89
CA GLY A 190 -4.37 -1.08 2.72
C GLY A 190 -4.64 -0.82 4.21
N LYS A 191 -5.72 -1.36 4.82
CA LYS A 191 -6.02 -1.08 6.24
C LYS A 191 -4.87 -1.48 7.16
N MET A 192 -4.32 -2.69 6.98
CA MET A 192 -3.20 -3.16 7.81
C MET A 192 -1.95 -2.30 7.60
N GLU A 193 -1.64 -1.98 6.37
CA GLU A 193 -0.50 -1.14 6.01
C GLU A 193 -0.68 0.29 6.52
N THR A 194 -1.88 0.86 6.40
CA THR A 194 -2.22 2.18 6.93
C THR A 194 -2.12 2.23 8.45
N LEU A 195 -2.64 1.21 9.14
CA LEU A 195 -2.51 1.10 10.59
C LEU A 195 -1.06 0.99 11.04
N ALA A 196 -0.23 0.24 10.32
CA ALA A 196 1.19 0.12 10.64
C ALA A 196 1.90 1.48 10.54
N ILE A 197 1.62 2.25 9.47
CA ILE A 197 2.18 3.59 9.29
C ILE A 197 1.66 4.55 10.38
N LEU A 198 0.35 4.57 10.62
CA LEU A 198 -0.25 5.45 11.62
C LEU A 198 0.27 5.18 13.04
N LYS A 199 0.44 3.92 13.43
CA LYS A 199 1.01 3.55 14.72
C LYS A 199 2.45 4.04 14.87
N GLU A 200 3.25 3.89 13.82
CA GLU A 200 4.64 4.35 13.83
C GLU A 200 4.72 5.88 13.90
N LEU A 201 3.88 6.60 13.14
CA LEU A 201 3.83 8.06 13.16
C LEU A 201 3.36 8.63 14.51
N ASN A 202 2.43 7.96 15.18
CA ASN A 202 1.93 8.36 16.51
C ASN A 202 2.88 7.95 17.66
N SER A 203 3.95 7.19 17.38
CA SER A 203 4.96 6.80 18.35
C SER A 203 6.19 7.72 18.37
N LEU A 204 6.25 8.68 17.45
CA LEU A 204 7.32 9.67 17.33
C LEU A 204 7.06 10.89 18.19
#